data_50315725a9e383f916a37778b2341c8a
#
_entry.id   50315725a9e383f916a37778b2341c8a
#
_cell.length_a   1.000
_cell.length_b   1.000
_cell.length_c   1.000
_cell.angle_alpha   90.00
_cell.angle_beta   90.00
_cell.angle_gamma   90.00
#
_symmetry.space_group_name_H-M   'P 1'
#
loop_
_entity.id
_entity.type
_entity.pdbx_description
1 polymer ?
#
loop_
_entity_poly.entity_id
_entity_poly.type
_entity_poly.pdbx_seq_one_letter_code
_entity_poly.pdbx_strand_id
1 'polypeptide(L)'
;MKLIATVISLFLLAWASTPANRARAASGSGASPVASNEDSQRINITRSGSQPSSKGSAEYFTGSVRIDPLFKANDPLRSSGSYVSFEPGARTAWHTHPVGQILIVTAGSGWIQQWGGPIEEIQQGDVVRIPPGLKHWHGATATTGMTHIAIQEQLDGKTADWMEKVSDEQYSR
;
A
#
# COMPACT_ATOMS: atom_id res chain seq x y z
N MET A 1 -45.93 -2.51 52.20
CA MET A 1 -45.88 -3.49 53.35
C MET A 1 -44.57 -4.19 53.32
N LYS A 2 -43.86 -4.13 54.48
CA LYS A 2 -42.74 -4.92 54.97
C LYS A 2 -41.42 -4.75 54.17
N LEU A 3 -40.45 -4.01 54.58
CA LEU A 3 -39.58 -4.01 55.80
C LEU A 3 -38.65 -5.21 55.94
N ILE A 4 -37.37 -4.85 56.11
CA ILE A 4 -36.32 -5.30 57.06
C ILE A 4 -35.26 -6.19 56.37
N ALA A 5 -33.97 -6.12 56.63
CA ALA A 5 -33.12 -5.36 57.56
C ALA A 5 -31.63 -5.47 57.16
N THR A 6 -30.94 -4.52 57.56
CA THR A 6 -29.53 -4.30 57.82
C THR A 6 -28.83 -5.48 58.56
N VAL A 7 -27.61 -5.82 58.18
CA VAL A 7 -26.56 -6.23 59.16
C VAL A 7 -25.21 -5.69 58.70
N ILE A 8 -24.67 -4.86 59.52
CA ILE A 8 -23.29 -4.36 59.58
C ILE A 8 -22.47 -5.37 60.40
N SER A 9 -21.28 -5.71 59.95
CA SER A 9 -20.25 -6.15 60.88
C SER A 9 -18.87 -5.75 60.42
N LEU A 10 -18.37 -4.81 61.15
CA LEU A 10 -16.97 -4.41 61.28
C LEU A 10 -16.16 -5.51 62.00
N PHE A 11 -14.97 -5.82 61.55
CA PHE A 11 -13.87 -6.11 62.46
C PHE A 11 -12.51 -5.71 61.92
N LEU A 12 -11.78 -5.10 62.76
CA LEU A 12 -10.56 -4.35 62.70
C LEU A 12 -9.28 -5.20 62.86
N LEU A 13 -8.15 -4.59 62.38
CA LEU A 13 -6.76 -4.63 62.91
C LEU A 13 -5.95 -5.89 62.68
N ALA A 14 -4.87 -5.84 62.16
CA ALA A 14 -3.57 -5.13 62.09
C ALA A 14 -2.46 -6.18 62.25
N TRP A 15 -1.44 -6.11 61.52
CA TRP A 15 -0.06 -5.90 61.96
C TRP A 15 0.95 -6.08 60.84
N ALA A 16 1.88 -5.15 60.88
CA ALA A 16 3.02 -5.03 60.03
C ALA A 16 4.07 -6.13 60.29
N SER A 17 4.73 -6.56 59.22
CA SER A 17 6.14 -7.00 59.31
C SER A 17 6.73 -6.99 57.90
N THR A 18 7.56 -6.01 57.60
CA THR A 18 8.58 -6.10 56.57
C THR A 18 9.72 -6.99 57.01
N PRO A 19 10.32 -7.73 56.10
CA PRO A 19 11.77 -7.63 55.99
C PRO A 19 12.31 -7.54 54.55
N ALA A 20 13.25 -6.63 54.44
CA ALA A 20 14.55 -6.72 53.74
C ALA A 20 14.56 -7.22 52.28
N ASN A 21 14.69 -6.23 51.44
CA ASN A 21 15.61 -6.07 50.31
C ASN A 21 16.55 -7.25 50.02
N ARG A 22 16.34 -7.88 48.88
CA ARG A 22 17.42 -8.57 48.16
C ARG A 22 17.27 -8.27 46.65
N ALA A 23 18.05 -7.29 46.22
CA ALA A 23 18.29 -7.02 44.82
C ALA A 23 18.84 -8.27 44.14
N ARG A 24 18.08 -8.78 43.18
CA ARG A 24 18.56 -9.81 42.23
C ARG A 24 18.53 -9.16 40.86
N ALA A 25 19.71 -8.83 40.37
CA ALA A 25 19.92 -8.44 39.00
C ALA A 25 19.40 -9.54 38.08
N ALA A 26 18.33 -9.26 37.37
CA ALA A 26 17.89 -10.07 36.25
C ALA A 26 18.39 -9.41 34.98
N SER A 27 19.37 -10.04 34.37
CA SER A 27 19.78 -9.80 32.98
C SER A 27 18.58 -10.04 32.06
N GLY A 28 17.88 -8.98 31.69
CA GLY A 28 16.82 -9.02 30.72
C GLY A 28 17.42 -9.14 29.32
N SER A 29 17.41 -10.34 28.76
CA SER A 29 17.51 -10.52 27.31
C SER A 29 16.26 -9.89 26.69
N GLY A 30 16.45 -8.78 25.95
CA GLY A 30 15.40 -8.13 25.18
C GLY A 30 14.92 -9.04 24.04
N ALA A 31 13.92 -9.85 24.34
CA ALA A 31 13.12 -10.44 23.28
C ALA A 31 12.15 -9.37 22.79
N SER A 32 12.32 -8.95 21.54
CA SER A 32 11.31 -8.16 20.84
C SER A 32 9.95 -8.87 20.94
N PRO A 33 8.86 -8.16 21.20
CA PRO A 33 7.55 -8.80 21.26
C PRO A 33 7.25 -9.43 19.88
N VAL A 34 7.15 -10.74 19.84
CA VAL A 34 6.58 -11.47 18.73
C VAL A 34 5.14 -10.96 18.60
N ALA A 35 4.82 -10.29 17.50
CA ALA A 35 3.45 -9.85 17.23
C ALA A 35 2.52 -11.05 17.41
N SER A 36 1.54 -10.90 18.29
CA SER A 36 0.63 -11.98 18.66
C SER A 36 -0.20 -12.38 17.44
N ASN A 37 -0.40 -13.67 17.23
CA ASN A 37 -1.20 -14.28 16.15
C ASN A 37 -2.66 -13.75 16.09
N GLU A 38 -3.13 -13.05 17.10
CA GLU A 38 -4.47 -12.46 17.19
C GLU A 38 -4.68 -11.25 16.30
N ASP A 39 -3.62 -10.49 15.98
CA ASP A 39 -3.72 -9.29 15.13
C ASP A 39 -3.84 -9.64 13.64
N SER A 40 -3.39 -10.83 13.24
CA SER A 40 -3.46 -11.33 11.85
C SER A 40 -4.86 -11.80 11.44
N GLN A 41 -5.79 -11.97 12.38
CA GLN A 41 -7.16 -12.45 12.13
C GLN A 41 -8.24 -11.36 12.25
N ARG A 42 -7.85 -10.11 12.33
CA ARG A 42 -8.78 -8.99 12.38
C ARG A 42 -8.94 -8.31 11.04
N ILE A 43 -10.17 -7.85 10.75
CA ILE A 43 -10.40 -6.96 9.60
C ILE A 43 -9.63 -5.67 9.83
N ASN A 44 -8.69 -5.37 8.93
CA ASN A 44 -7.94 -4.12 8.93
C ASN A 44 -8.54 -3.16 7.89
N ILE A 45 -8.81 -1.93 8.30
CA ILE A 45 -9.34 -0.89 7.42
C ILE A 45 -8.32 0.24 7.32
N THR A 46 -7.64 0.34 6.20
CA THR A 46 -6.82 1.50 5.85
C THR A 46 -7.72 2.60 5.31
N ARG A 47 -7.86 3.69 6.04
CA ARG A 47 -8.72 4.80 5.64
C ARG A 47 -8.10 5.59 4.49
N SER A 48 -8.95 6.07 3.58
CA SER A 48 -8.52 6.94 2.48
C SER A 48 -7.73 8.15 3.02
N GLY A 49 -6.60 8.46 2.39
CA GLY A 49 -5.75 9.58 2.79
C GLY A 49 -4.94 9.38 4.07
N SER A 50 -4.99 8.19 4.70
CA SER A 50 -4.22 7.91 5.92
C SER A 50 -2.75 7.63 5.67
N GLN A 51 -2.36 7.36 4.43
CA GLN A 51 -0.97 7.15 4.04
C GLN A 51 -0.44 8.37 3.29
N PRO A 52 0.83 8.76 3.48
CA PRO A 52 1.39 9.91 2.79
C PRO A 52 1.51 9.63 1.29
N SER A 53 1.15 10.64 0.49
CA SER A 53 1.38 10.64 -0.94
C SER A 53 2.86 10.84 -1.23
N SER A 54 3.31 10.35 -2.38
CA SER A 54 4.65 10.60 -2.90
C SER A 54 4.61 11.10 -4.33
N LYS A 55 5.65 11.82 -4.72
CA LYS A 55 5.88 12.19 -6.12
C LYS A 55 6.52 11.00 -6.85
N GLY A 56 6.07 10.72 -8.07
CA GLY A 56 6.74 9.75 -8.94
C GLY A 56 8.20 10.15 -9.17
N SER A 57 9.11 9.18 -9.02
CA SER A 57 10.54 9.43 -9.26
C SER A 57 10.79 9.82 -10.70
N ALA A 58 11.60 10.87 -10.92
CA ALA A 58 12.02 11.26 -12.26
C ALA A 58 12.84 10.19 -12.97
N GLU A 59 13.29 9.16 -12.29
CA GLU A 59 13.93 7.98 -12.88
C GLU A 59 12.93 7.14 -13.68
N TYR A 60 11.70 6.99 -13.17
CA TYR A 60 10.68 6.08 -13.70
C TYR A 60 9.52 6.78 -14.41
N PHE A 61 9.40 8.10 -14.24
CA PHE A 61 8.30 8.90 -14.81
C PHE A 61 8.82 10.10 -15.58
N THR A 62 8.15 10.44 -16.65
CA THR A 62 8.26 11.73 -17.34
C THR A 62 7.04 12.56 -16.97
N GLY A 63 7.23 13.87 -16.73
CA GLY A 63 6.16 14.75 -16.28
C GLY A 63 5.85 14.64 -14.78
N SER A 64 4.68 15.13 -14.38
CA SER A 64 4.24 15.14 -12.97
C SER A 64 3.33 13.98 -12.67
N VAL A 65 3.72 13.15 -11.70
CA VAL A 65 2.97 11.98 -11.26
C VAL A 65 2.90 11.97 -9.74
N ARG A 66 1.71 11.71 -9.20
CA ARG A 66 1.45 11.50 -7.77
C ARG A 66 1.06 10.07 -7.51
N ILE A 67 1.60 9.50 -6.44
CA ILE A 67 1.34 8.12 -6.02
C ILE A 67 0.76 8.15 -4.60
N ASP A 68 -0.45 7.60 -4.44
CA ASP A 68 -1.13 7.46 -3.16
C ASP A 68 -1.26 5.97 -2.83
N PRO A 69 -0.47 5.43 -1.89
CA PRO A 69 -0.54 4.02 -1.54
C PRO A 69 -1.91 3.63 -0.98
N LEU A 70 -2.43 2.46 -1.38
CA LEU A 70 -3.65 1.87 -0.86
C LEU A 70 -3.33 0.75 0.13
N PHE A 71 -2.53 -0.20 -0.31
CA PHE A 71 -2.09 -1.33 0.52
C PHE A 71 -0.74 -1.84 0.02
N LYS A 72 0.01 -2.44 0.93
CA LYS A 72 1.31 -3.04 0.65
C LYS A 72 1.20 -4.56 0.66
N ALA A 73 2.06 -5.22 -0.09
CA ALA A 73 2.24 -6.65 0.02
C ALA A 73 2.73 -7.02 1.43
N ASN A 74 2.10 -8.03 2.02
CA ASN A 74 2.48 -8.64 3.29
C ASN A 74 2.06 -10.10 3.27
N ASP A 75 2.88 -11.00 3.81
CA ASP A 75 2.58 -12.43 3.79
C ASP A 75 1.27 -12.77 4.51
N PRO A 76 0.43 -13.65 3.92
CA PRO A 76 0.60 -14.35 2.65
C PRO A 76 0.17 -13.53 1.41
N LEU A 77 -0.35 -12.31 1.60
CA LEU A 77 -0.81 -11.46 0.51
C LEU A 77 0.39 -10.78 -0.19
N ARG A 78 0.64 -11.14 -1.45
CA ARG A 78 1.75 -10.60 -2.24
C ARG A 78 1.37 -9.40 -3.10
N SER A 79 0.09 -9.08 -3.17
CA SER A 79 -0.41 -7.94 -3.94
C SER A 79 -0.15 -6.62 -3.23
N SER A 80 0.11 -5.59 -3.99
CA SER A 80 0.13 -4.19 -3.56
C SER A 80 -0.73 -3.34 -4.48
N GLY A 81 -1.21 -2.21 -4.00
CA GLY A 81 -2.03 -1.30 -4.78
C GLY A 81 -1.78 0.16 -4.45
N SER A 82 -1.92 1.02 -5.47
CA SER A 82 -1.80 2.47 -5.33
C SER A 82 -2.70 3.18 -6.33
N TYR A 83 -3.25 4.34 -5.95
CA TYR A 83 -3.67 5.32 -6.95
C TYR A 83 -2.43 5.95 -7.55
N VAL A 84 -2.43 6.10 -8.87
CA VAL A 84 -1.38 6.79 -9.62
C VAL A 84 -2.07 7.84 -10.49
N SER A 85 -1.80 9.11 -10.21
CA SER A 85 -2.37 10.23 -10.94
C SER A 85 -1.30 10.88 -11.80
N PHE A 86 -1.58 10.96 -13.08
CA PHE A 86 -0.73 11.55 -14.12
C PHE A 86 -1.32 12.87 -14.56
N GLU A 87 -0.52 13.94 -14.50
CA GLU A 87 -0.86 15.19 -15.17
C GLU A 87 -0.80 15.04 -16.71
N PRO A 88 -1.45 15.90 -17.50
CA PRO A 88 -1.36 15.86 -18.95
C PRO A 88 0.08 15.73 -19.43
N GLY A 89 0.36 14.81 -20.36
CA GLY A 89 1.69 14.54 -20.88
C GLY A 89 2.57 13.65 -20.02
N ALA A 90 2.18 13.38 -18.77
CA ALA A 90 2.95 12.53 -17.87
C ALA A 90 2.79 11.03 -18.20
N ARG A 91 3.88 10.28 -18.10
CA ARG A 91 3.94 8.86 -18.46
C ARG A 91 5.00 8.09 -17.68
N THR A 92 4.87 6.78 -17.64
CA THR A 92 5.90 5.88 -17.12
C THR A 92 7.07 5.76 -18.11
N ALA A 93 8.22 5.29 -17.65
CA ALA A 93 9.21 4.64 -18.49
C ALA A 93 8.65 3.31 -19.03
N TRP A 94 9.31 2.69 -20.00
CA TRP A 94 9.09 1.30 -20.35
C TRP A 94 9.41 0.43 -19.15
N HIS A 95 8.59 -0.60 -18.90
CA HIS A 95 8.78 -1.50 -17.77
C HIS A 95 8.04 -2.82 -17.96
N THR A 96 8.35 -3.79 -17.11
CA THR A 96 7.66 -5.07 -17.01
C THR A 96 7.25 -5.34 -15.56
N HIS A 97 6.30 -6.26 -15.37
CA HIS A 97 5.95 -6.80 -14.06
C HIS A 97 6.13 -8.32 -14.05
N PRO A 98 6.83 -8.90 -13.06
CA PRO A 98 7.11 -10.35 -13.05
C PRO A 98 5.87 -11.22 -12.97
N VAL A 99 4.80 -10.75 -12.34
CA VAL A 99 3.52 -11.47 -12.20
C VAL A 99 2.38 -10.80 -13.01
N GLY A 100 2.70 -9.71 -13.74
CA GLY A 100 1.72 -8.89 -14.44
C GLY A 100 1.16 -7.76 -13.58
N GLN A 101 0.28 -6.97 -14.19
CA GLN A 101 -0.35 -5.82 -13.55
C GLN A 101 -1.80 -5.68 -13.99
N ILE A 102 -2.63 -5.14 -13.10
CA ILE A 102 -3.99 -4.70 -13.42
C ILE A 102 -4.05 -3.19 -13.20
N LEU A 103 -4.57 -2.45 -14.19
CA LEU A 103 -4.93 -1.05 -14.04
C LEU A 103 -6.45 -0.93 -14.06
N ILE A 104 -7.00 -0.12 -13.17
CA ILE A 104 -8.41 0.26 -13.16
C ILE A 104 -8.44 1.78 -13.29
N VAL A 105 -8.83 2.29 -14.45
CA VAL A 105 -8.89 3.74 -14.67
C VAL A 105 -10.07 4.32 -13.91
N THR A 106 -9.78 5.24 -12.99
CA THR A 106 -10.78 5.84 -12.10
C THR A 106 -11.17 7.26 -12.47
N ALA A 107 -10.34 7.95 -13.25
CA ALA A 107 -10.64 9.29 -13.74
C ALA A 107 -9.81 9.64 -14.98
N GLY A 108 -10.38 10.47 -15.86
CA GLY A 108 -9.71 10.99 -17.04
C GLY A 108 -9.51 9.96 -18.14
N SER A 109 -8.52 10.21 -19.00
CA SER A 109 -8.10 9.34 -20.09
C SER A 109 -6.60 9.31 -20.26
N GLY A 110 -6.09 8.23 -20.78
CA GLY A 110 -4.67 8.01 -20.98
C GLY A 110 -4.38 7.09 -22.14
N TRP A 111 -3.12 6.79 -22.28
CA TRP A 111 -2.60 5.90 -23.30
C TRP A 111 -1.81 4.77 -22.66
N ILE A 112 -1.87 3.62 -23.31
CA ILE A 112 -1.05 2.45 -23.01
C ILE A 112 -0.47 1.88 -24.31
N GLN A 113 0.73 1.34 -24.24
CA GLN A 113 1.35 0.68 -25.38
C GLN A 113 2.19 -0.51 -24.92
N GLN A 114 2.00 -1.66 -25.54
CA GLN A 114 2.97 -2.74 -25.46
C GLN A 114 4.10 -2.51 -26.45
N TRP A 115 5.29 -2.98 -26.16
CA TRP A 115 6.45 -2.85 -27.05
C TRP A 115 6.16 -3.44 -28.44
N GLY A 116 6.35 -2.61 -29.48
CA GLY A 116 6.10 -2.98 -30.87
C GLY A 116 4.62 -2.98 -31.28
N GLY A 117 3.70 -2.67 -30.37
CA GLY A 117 2.27 -2.55 -30.67
C GLY A 117 1.83 -1.09 -30.89
N PRO A 118 0.55 -0.89 -31.23
CA PRO A 118 -0.05 0.45 -31.32
C PRO A 118 -0.22 1.07 -29.94
N ILE A 119 -0.33 2.40 -29.90
CA ILE A 119 -0.84 3.13 -28.73
C ILE A 119 -2.35 2.95 -28.68
N GLU A 120 -2.85 2.45 -27.55
CA GLU A 120 -4.27 2.28 -27.27
C GLU A 120 -4.73 3.33 -26.24
N GLU A 121 -5.92 3.86 -26.44
CA GLU A 121 -6.54 4.77 -25.48
C GLU A 121 -7.27 3.98 -24.39
N ILE A 122 -7.11 4.43 -23.15
CA ILE A 122 -7.81 3.92 -21.98
C ILE A 122 -8.51 5.06 -21.27
N GLN A 123 -9.72 4.83 -20.77
CA GLN A 123 -10.56 5.86 -20.17
C GLN A 123 -11.21 5.38 -18.88
N GLN A 124 -11.81 6.30 -18.15
CA GLN A 124 -12.51 5.98 -16.91
C GLN A 124 -13.48 4.81 -17.06
N GLY A 125 -13.35 3.83 -16.18
CA GLY A 125 -14.11 2.58 -16.16
C GLY A 125 -13.38 1.40 -16.78
N ASP A 126 -12.33 1.63 -17.58
CA ASP A 126 -11.57 0.55 -18.21
C ASP A 126 -10.76 -0.23 -17.20
N VAL A 127 -10.66 -1.54 -17.43
CA VAL A 127 -9.78 -2.46 -16.72
C VAL A 127 -8.77 -3.03 -17.70
N VAL A 128 -7.51 -2.69 -17.50
CA VAL A 128 -6.40 -3.15 -18.32
C VAL A 128 -5.69 -4.29 -17.60
N ARG A 129 -5.50 -5.41 -18.29
CA ARG A 129 -4.73 -6.56 -17.80
C ARG A 129 -3.44 -6.69 -18.58
N ILE A 130 -2.33 -6.53 -17.90
CA ILE A 130 -0.98 -6.61 -18.47
C ILE A 130 -0.39 -7.95 -18.06
N PRO A 131 -0.09 -8.85 -19.02
CA PRO A 131 0.51 -10.15 -18.72
C PRO A 131 1.88 -10.06 -18.08
N PRO A 132 2.32 -11.12 -17.35
CA PRO A 132 3.67 -11.20 -16.82
C PRO A 132 4.74 -10.99 -17.89
N GLY A 133 5.77 -10.19 -17.55
CA GLY A 133 6.93 -9.94 -18.41
C GLY A 133 6.67 -9.10 -19.67
N LEU A 134 5.45 -8.67 -19.93
CA LEU A 134 5.14 -7.84 -21.09
C LEU A 134 5.73 -6.44 -20.91
N LYS A 135 6.64 -6.03 -21.82
CA LYS A 135 7.20 -4.68 -21.84
C LYS A 135 6.15 -3.69 -22.35
N HIS A 136 5.86 -2.69 -21.53
CA HIS A 136 4.81 -1.69 -21.81
C HIS A 136 5.12 -0.37 -21.12
N TRP A 137 4.39 0.66 -21.50
CA TRP A 137 4.26 1.93 -20.78
C TRP A 137 2.80 2.38 -20.75
N HIS A 138 2.46 3.23 -19.81
CA HIS A 138 1.16 3.91 -19.75
C HIS A 138 1.31 5.31 -19.14
N GLY A 139 0.32 6.17 -19.39
CA GLY A 139 0.30 7.54 -18.88
C GLY A 139 -0.94 8.29 -19.31
N ALA A 140 -1.00 9.56 -18.96
CA ALA A 140 -2.05 10.48 -19.38
C ALA A 140 -1.98 10.72 -20.90
N THR A 141 -3.04 11.27 -21.49
CA THR A 141 -2.95 11.85 -22.83
C THR A 141 -2.18 13.18 -22.80
N ALA A 142 -1.84 13.74 -23.96
CA ALA A 142 -1.15 15.03 -24.02
C ALA A 142 -1.92 16.20 -23.38
N THR A 143 -3.24 16.11 -23.34
CA THR A 143 -4.14 17.21 -22.94
C THR A 143 -5.02 16.89 -21.74
N THR A 144 -5.18 15.62 -21.38
CA THR A 144 -6.06 15.18 -20.30
C THR A 144 -5.29 14.32 -19.30
N GLY A 145 -5.38 14.65 -18.01
CA GLY A 145 -4.81 13.82 -16.95
C GLY A 145 -5.54 12.49 -16.81
N MET A 146 -4.86 11.52 -16.21
CA MET A 146 -5.41 10.20 -15.92
C MET A 146 -5.09 9.78 -14.49
N THR A 147 -6.07 9.19 -13.82
CA THR A 147 -5.84 8.47 -12.55
C THR A 147 -6.30 7.03 -12.69
N HIS A 148 -5.47 6.11 -12.27
CA HIS A 148 -5.84 4.69 -12.18
C HIS A 148 -5.42 4.09 -10.84
N ILE A 149 -6.04 2.98 -10.46
CA ILE A 149 -5.50 2.08 -9.45
C ILE A 149 -4.58 1.10 -10.16
N ALA A 150 -3.32 1.02 -9.72
CA ALA A 150 -2.38 -0.02 -10.13
C ALA A 150 -2.36 -1.12 -9.08
N ILE A 151 -2.55 -2.37 -9.50
CA ILE A 151 -2.46 -3.56 -8.65
C ILE A 151 -1.45 -4.51 -9.28
N GLN A 152 -0.43 -4.89 -8.53
CA GLN A 152 0.59 -5.85 -8.94
C GLN A 152 1.03 -6.72 -7.77
N GLU A 153 1.48 -7.93 -8.09
CA GLU A 153 2.09 -8.82 -7.11
C GLU A 153 3.61 -8.68 -7.14
N GLN A 154 4.23 -8.93 -5.98
CA GLN A 154 5.69 -9.06 -5.93
C GLN A 154 6.11 -10.51 -6.10
N LEU A 155 7.23 -10.70 -6.80
CA LEU A 155 7.96 -11.95 -6.89
C LEU A 155 9.41 -11.66 -6.47
N ASP A 156 9.91 -12.41 -5.48
CA ASP A 156 11.26 -12.23 -4.91
C ASP A 156 11.58 -10.78 -4.51
N GLY A 157 10.58 -10.09 -3.93
CA GLY A 157 10.70 -8.70 -3.48
C GLY A 157 10.57 -7.64 -4.58
N LYS A 158 10.37 -8.04 -5.85
CA LYS A 158 10.21 -7.12 -6.97
C LYS A 158 8.77 -7.06 -7.45
N THR A 159 8.32 -5.85 -7.77
CA THR A 159 7.02 -5.59 -8.42
C THR A 159 7.15 -5.16 -9.86
N ALA A 160 8.29 -4.58 -10.26
CA ALA A 160 8.55 -4.10 -11.61
C ALA A 160 10.05 -4.14 -11.93
N ASP A 161 10.37 -4.30 -13.21
CA ASP A 161 11.68 -4.03 -13.76
C ASP A 161 11.58 -2.83 -14.71
N TRP A 162 12.21 -1.72 -14.30
CA TRP A 162 12.18 -0.46 -15.01
C TRP A 162 13.26 -0.41 -16.10
N MET A 163 12.92 0.19 -17.22
CA MET A 163 13.74 0.28 -18.42
C MET A 163 13.89 1.74 -18.89
N GLU A 164 14.20 1.93 -20.16
CA GLU A 164 14.38 3.24 -20.76
C GLU A 164 13.11 4.12 -20.72
N LYS A 165 13.30 5.42 -20.77
CA LYS A 165 12.20 6.38 -20.91
C LYS A 165 11.51 6.21 -22.25
N VAL A 166 10.19 6.44 -22.25
CA VAL A 166 9.43 6.67 -23.49
C VAL A 166 9.83 8.01 -24.06
N SER A 167 10.38 8.02 -25.28
CA SER A 167 10.72 9.28 -25.94
C SER A 167 9.49 10.07 -26.34
N ASP A 168 9.65 11.35 -26.68
CA ASP A 168 8.52 12.18 -27.12
C ASP A 168 7.98 11.68 -28.47
N GLU A 169 8.84 11.13 -29.35
CA GLU A 169 8.41 10.51 -30.60
C GLU A 169 7.60 9.24 -30.38
N GLN A 170 7.99 8.41 -29.39
CA GLN A 170 7.23 7.21 -29.03
C GLN A 170 5.87 7.54 -28.37
N TYR A 171 5.82 8.67 -27.65
CA TYR A 171 4.61 9.11 -26.98
C TYR A 171 3.65 9.83 -27.93
N SER A 172 4.13 10.42 -29.03
CA SER A 172 3.28 11.13 -29.98
C SER A 172 2.43 10.16 -30.81
N ARG A 173 1.16 10.49 -30.94
CA ARG A 173 0.19 9.83 -31.85
C ARG A 173 0.21 10.51 -33.20
#